data_96624a3f6f970f48ae93ffed15579c39
#
_entry.id   96624a3f6f970f48ae93ffed15579c39
#
_cell.length_a   1.000
_cell.length_b   1.000
_cell.length_c   1.000
_cell.angle_alpha   90.00
_cell.angle_beta   90.00
_cell.angle_gamma   90.00
#
_symmetry.space_group_name_H-M   'P 1'
#
loop_
_entity.id
_entity.type
_entity.pdbx_description
1 polymer ?
#
loop_
_entity_poly.entity_id
_entity_poly.type
_entity_poly.pdbx_seq_one_letter_code
_entity_poly.pdbx_strand_id
1 'polypeptide(L)'
;MKRVIALFLIFALLLCGCDFQQTADAAFQKLLEKIASNQELQTWLAEHPIEELGANAKDTLVKKFPALNDLLNFDNLKQLMKTTGLDLMNQYIDSQTPETQEKAETIGAIIQILYPDLTDEVEAILGN
;
A
#
# COMPACT_ATOMS: atom_id res chain seq x y z
N MET A 1 17.86 -21.95 -17.81
CA MET A 1 18.01 -22.89 -16.72
C MET A 1 17.91 -22.26 -15.37
N LYS A 2 18.62 -21.16 -15.14
CA LYS A 2 18.53 -20.50 -13.84
C LYS A 2 17.12 -20.05 -13.51
N ARG A 3 16.36 -19.68 -14.53
CA ARG A 3 14.97 -19.24 -14.33
C ARG A 3 14.08 -20.37 -13.85
N VAL A 4 14.35 -21.57 -14.34
CA VAL A 4 13.56 -22.73 -13.96
C VAL A 4 13.83 -23.07 -12.49
N ILE A 5 15.07 -22.97 -12.09
CA ILE A 5 15.46 -23.23 -10.70
C ILE A 5 14.80 -22.21 -9.76
N ALA A 6 14.80 -20.94 -10.17
CA ALA A 6 14.16 -19.89 -9.38
C ALA A 6 12.66 -20.13 -9.22
N LEU A 7 12.02 -20.57 -10.29
CA LEU A 7 10.60 -20.89 -10.25
C LEU A 7 10.33 -22.07 -9.32
N PHE A 8 11.20 -23.06 -9.35
CA PHE A 8 11.10 -24.19 -8.45
C PHE A 8 11.21 -23.78 -6.99
N LEU A 9 12.15 -22.90 -6.70
CA LEU A 9 12.34 -22.42 -5.34
C LEU A 9 11.11 -21.65 -4.84
N ILE A 10 10.55 -20.81 -5.70
CA ILE A 10 9.34 -20.08 -5.37
C ILE A 10 8.20 -21.04 -5.13
N PHE A 11 8.07 -22.04 -5.97
CA PHE A 11 7.02 -23.03 -5.84
C PHE A 11 7.19 -23.84 -4.55
N ALA A 12 8.41 -24.22 -4.22
CA ALA A 12 8.70 -24.95 -3.00
C ALA A 12 8.34 -24.10 -1.76
N LEU A 13 8.63 -22.81 -1.81
CA LEU A 13 8.28 -21.91 -0.72
C LEU A 13 6.78 -21.80 -0.53
N LEU A 14 6.03 -21.82 -1.63
CA LEU A 14 4.58 -21.79 -1.56
C LEU A 14 3.98 -23.04 -0.94
N LEU A 15 4.69 -24.16 -1.05
CA LEU A 15 4.23 -25.41 -0.48
C LEU A 15 4.57 -25.57 1.00
N CYS A 16 5.43 -24.71 1.51
CA CYS A 16 5.76 -24.73 2.93
C CYS A 16 4.59 -24.14 3.74
N GLY A 17 4.29 -24.72 4.87
CA GLY A 17 3.14 -24.34 5.67
C GLY A 17 3.15 -22.94 6.26
N CYS A 18 4.13 -22.14 5.91
CA CYS A 18 4.19 -20.74 6.33
C CYS A 18 3.26 -19.83 5.52
N ASP A 19 2.52 -20.43 4.59
CA ASP A 19 1.77 -19.70 3.59
C ASP A 19 0.62 -18.87 4.13
N PHE A 20 0.10 -19.19 5.29
CA PHE A 20 -1.08 -18.48 5.79
C PHE A 20 -0.80 -17.01 6.06
N GLN A 21 0.32 -16.71 6.70
CA GLN A 21 0.69 -15.32 6.94
C GLN A 21 1.13 -14.64 5.66
N GLN A 22 1.90 -15.34 4.85
CA GLN A 22 2.35 -14.80 3.57
C GLN A 22 1.19 -14.56 2.63
N THR A 23 0.18 -15.41 2.67
CA THR A 23 -1.00 -15.23 1.83
C THR A 23 -1.73 -13.95 2.17
N ALA A 24 -1.90 -13.66 3.46
CA ALA A 24 -2.54 -12.43 3.89
C ALA A 24 -1.71 -11.21 3.47
N ASP A 25 -0.40 -11.25 3.66
CA ASP A 25 0.48 -10.17 3.25
C ASP A 25 0.46 -9.99 1.74
N ALA A 26 0.48 -11.07 0.99
CA ALA A 26 0.46 -11.02 -0.47
C ALA A 26 -0.86 -10.46 -0.99
N ALA A 27 -1.97 -10.85 -0.38
CA ALA A 27 -3.27 -10.33 -0.75
C ALA A 27 -3.36 -8.83 -0.46
N PHE A 28 -2.87 -8.43 0.70
CA PHE A 28 -2.83 -7.03 1.08
C PHE A 28 -1.96 -6.21 0.13
N GLN A 29 -0.79 -6.73 -0.20
CA GLN A 29 0.13 -6.07 -1.12
C GLN A 29 -0.50 -5.90 -2.50
N LYS A 30 -1.15 -6.94 -3.01
CA LYS A 30 -1.82 -6.88 -4.31
C LYS A 30 -2.92 -5.83 -4.33
N LEU A 31 -3.68 -5.77 -3.25
CA LEU A 31 -4.74 -4.78 -3.15
C LEU A 31 -4.17 -3.36 -3.10
N LEU A 32 -3.10 -3.16 -2.32
CA LEU A 32 -2.44 -1.87 -2.27
C LEU A 32 -1.88 -1.47 -3.63
N GLU A 33 -1.26 -2.39 -4.34
CA GLU A 33 -0.73 -2.12 -5.67
C GLU A 33 -1.84 -1.70 -6.63
N LYS A 34 -2.98 -2.38 -6.56
CA LYS A 34 -4.12 -2.05 -7.39
C LYS A 34 -4.67 -0.67 -7.05
N ILE A 35 -4.80 -0.38 -5.77
CA ILE A 35 -5.28 0.91 -5.31
C ILE A 35 -4.30 2.02 -5.69
N ALA A 36 -3.00 1.77 -5.49
CA ALA A 36 -1.98 2.75 -5.82
C ALA A 36 -1.90 3.04 -7.32
N SER A 37 -2.31 2.09 -8.15
CA SER A 37 -2.31 2.26 -9.61
C SER A 37 -3.56 2.95 -10.13
N ASN A 38 -4.54 3.21 -9.29
CA ASN A 38 -5.79 3.85 -9.71
C ASN A 38 -5.54 5.34 -9.95
N GLN A 39 -5.61 5.75 -11.20
CA GLN A 39 -5.33 7.12 -11.57
C GLN A 39 -6.37 8.10 -11.04
N GLU A 40 -7.62 7.68 -10.95
CA GLU A 40 -8.65 8.54 -10.38
C GLU A 40 -8.36 8.85 -8.91
N LEU A 41 -7.92 7.84 -8.18
CA LEU A 41 -7.55 8.02 -6.78
C LEU A 41 -6.32 8.92 -6.65
N GLN A 42 -5.31 8.71 -7.48
CA GLN A 42 -4.11 9.53 -7.47
C GLN A 42 -4.45 11.00 -7.73
N THR A 43 -5.28 11.25 -8.72
CA THR A 43 -5.70 12.60 -9.05
C THR A 43 -6.52 13.22 -7.93
N TRP A 44 -7.47 12.45 -7.39
CA TRP A 44 -8.30 12.94 -6.31
C TRP A 44 -7.49 13.33 -5.08
N LEU A 45 -6.54 12.50 -4.70
CA LEU A 45 -5.67 12.78 -3.54
C LEU A 45 -4.78 14.00 -3.78
N ALA A 46 -4.33 14.18 -5.02
CA ALA A 46 -3.52 15.36 -5.36
C ALA A 46 -4.35 16.64 -5.28
N GLU A 47 -5.64 16.57 -5.62
CA GLU A 47 -6.52 17.71 -5.58
C GLU A 47 -7.10 17.98 -4.18
N HIS A 48 -7.05 16.99 -3.30
CA HIS A 48 -7.63 17.10 -1.96
C HIS A 48 -6.57 16.79 -0.90
N PRO A 49 -5.72 17.76 -0.55
CA PRO A 49 -4.70 17.55 0.49
C PRO A 49 -5.32 17.07 1.80
N ILE A 50 -4.57 16.27 2.51
CA ILE A 50 -5.05 15.68 3.77
C ILE A 50 -5.52 16.76 4.74
N GLU A 51 -4.83 17.89 4.78
CA GLU A 51 -5.18 18.99 5.67
C GLU A 51 -6.58 19.54 5.40
N GLU A 52 -7.01 19.50 4.14
CA GLU A 52 -8.34 19.99 3.78
C GLU A 52 -9.45 19.00 4.13
N LEU A 53 -9.12 17.72 4.16
CA LEU A 53 -10.12 16.70 4.42
C LEU A 53 -10.54 16.65 5.89
N GLY A 54 -9.63 16.97 6.79
CA GLY A 54 -9.93 17.04 8.21
C GLY A 54 -10.30 15.69 8.81
N ALA A 55 -11.16 15.74 9.83
CA ALA A 55 -11.54 14.54 10.58
C ALA A 55 -12.35 13.54 9.76
N ASN A 56 -12.97 14.00 8.67
CA ASN A 56 -13.81 13.15 7.83
C ASN A 56 -13.07 12.53 6.64
N ALA A 57 -11.75 12.67 6.62
CA ALA A 57 -10.94 12.22 5.49
C ALA A 57 -11.19 10.76 5.14
N LYS A 58 -11.19 9.89 6.14
CA LYS A 58 -11.42 8.47 5.93
C LYS A 58 -12.77 8.19 5.31
N ASP A 59 -13.82 8.76 5.88
CA ASP A 59 -15.18 8.54 5.39
C ASP A 59 -15.35 9.07 3.97
N THR A 60 -14.81 10.24 3.70
CA THR A 60 -14.88 10.84 2.37
C THR A 60 -14.17 9.97 1.34
N LEU A 61 -12.98 9.50 1.69
CA LEU A 61 -12.18 8.68 0.79
C LEU A 61 -12.87 7.36 0.48
N VAL A 62 -13.41 6.69 1.49
CA VAL A 62 -14.07 5.41 1.33
C VAL A 62 -15.35 5.54 0.52
N LYS A 63 -16.08 6.61 0.71
CA LYS A 63 -17.29 6.87 -0.09
C LYS A 63 -16.96 7.08 -1.55
N LYS A 64 -15.90 7.82 -1.82
CA LYS A 64 -15.50 8.12 -3.19
C LYS A 64 -14.92 6.89 -3.89
N PHE A 65 -14.20 6.06 -3.15
CA PHE A 65 -13.53 4.89 -3.68
C PHE A 65 -13.90 3.66 -2.85
N PRO A 66 -15.03 3.01 -3.17
CA PRO A 66 -15.52 1.87 -2.37
C PRO A 66 -14.54 0.69 -2.31
N ALA A 67 -13.62 0.59 -3.26
CA ALA A 67 -12.61 -0.47 -3.24
C ALA A 67 -11.76 -0.43 -1.97
N LEU A 68 -11.66 0.73 -1.33
CA LEU A 68 -10.92 0.85 -0.07
C LEU A 68 -11.59 0.10 1.08
N ASN A 69 -12.87 -0.21 0.96
CA ASN A 69 -13.53 -1.05 1.97
C ASN A 69 -12.90 -2.42 2.08
N ASP A 70 -12.42 -2.97 0.97
CA ASP A 70 -11.74 -4.26 1.00
C ASP A 70 -10.46 -4.18 1.82
N LEU A 71 -9.77 -3.06 1.75
CA LEU A 71 -8.58 -2.83 2.55
C LEU A 71 -8.93 -2.79 4.05
N LEU A 72 -10.04 -2.13 4.39
CA LEU A 72 -10.46 -1.99 5.77
C LEU A 72 -10.91 -3.29 6.40
N ASN A 73 -11.21 -4.30 5.60
CA ASN A 73 -11.63 -5.61 6.09
C ASN A 73 -10.48 -6.49 6.56
N PHE A 74 -9.24 -6.10 6.30
CA PHE A 74 -8.11 -6.89 6.76
C PHE A 74 -7.95 -6.79 8.27
N ASP A 75 -7.73 -7.93 8.90
CA ASP A 75 -7.37 -7.96 10.32
C ASP A 75 -5.97 -7.38 10.49
N ASN A 76 -5.74 -6.71 11.60
CA ASN A 76 -4.44 -6.10 11.88
C ASN A 76 -4.00 -5.13 10.79
N LEU A 77 -4.95 -4.36 10.28
CA LEU A 77 -4.68 -3.43 9.18
C LEU A 77 -3.52 -2.48 9.49
N LYS A 78 -3.48 -1.95 10.69
CA LYS A 78 -2.42 -1.02 11.08
C LYS A 78 -1.04 -1.68 10.98
N GLN A 79 -0.95 -2.93 11.43
CA GLN A 79 0.30 -3.67 11.37
C GLN A 79 0.70 -3.95 9.93
N LEU A 80 -0.27 -4.31 9.08
CA LEU A 80 -0.02 -4.52 7.66
C LEU A 80 0.44 -3.24 6.98
N MET A 81 -0.17 -2.10 7.31
CA MET A 81 0.28 -0.82 6.79
C MET A 81 1.70 -0.52 7.21
N LYS A 82 2.01 -0.78 8.46
CA LYS A 82 3.31 -0.48 9.03
C LYS A 82 4.43 -1.37 8.45
N THR A 83 4.11 -2.62 8.14
CA THR A 83 5.07 -3.56 7.57
C THR A 83 5.02 -3.57 6.05
N THR A 84 3.97 -4.13 5.50
CA THR A 84 3.84 -4.32 4.05
C THR A 84 3.64 -3.00 3.31
N GLY A 85 2.82 -2.11 3.86
CA GLY A 85 2.55 -0.83 3.21
C GLY A 85 3.79 0.04 3.09
N LEU A 86 4.50 0.22 4.18
CA LEU A 86 5.72 1.03 4.17
C LEU A 86 6.81 0.39 3.34
N ASP A 87 6.91 -0.93 3.36
CA ASP A 87 7.87 -1.65 2.54
C ASP A 87 7.59 -1.45 1.05
N LEU A 88 6.33 -1.52 0.66
CA LEU A 88 5.94 -1.30 -0.73
C LEU A 88 6.27 0.14 -1.16
N MET A 89 6.04 1.11 -0.29
CA MET A 89 6.44 2.49 -0.56
C MET A 89 7.93 2.60 -0.82
N ASN A 90 8.73 1.93 0.02
CA ASN A 90 10.20 1.93 -0.16
C ASN A 90 10.58 1.33 -1.50
N GLN A 91 9.95 0.25 -1.91
CA GLN A 91 10.22 -0.38 -3.19
C GLN A 91 9.91 0.57 -4.34
N TYR A 92 8.79 1.28 -4.25
CA TYR A 92 8.41 2.23 -5.29
C TYR A 92 9.38 3.42 -5.36
N ILE A 93 9.80 3.92 -4.22
CA ILE A 93 10.77 5.02 -4.19
C ILE A 93 12.12 4.58 -4.75
N ASP A 94 12.55 3.37 -4.42
CA ASP A 94 13.83 2.85 -4.94
C ASP A 94 13.82 2.68 -6.45
N SER A 95 12.65 2.47 -7.05
CA SER A 95 12.51 2.35 -8.50
C SER A 95 12.78 3.66 -9.22
N GLN A 96 12.63 4.78 -8.55
CA GLN A 96 12.98 6.12 -9.03
C GLN A 96 12.32 6.53 -10.35
N THR A 97 11.14 5.99 -10.64
CA THR A 97 10.37 6.43 -11.79
C THR A 97 9.24 7.34 -11.34
N PRO A 98 8.76 8.26 -12.19
CA PRO A 98 7.63 9.12 -11.82
C PRO A 98 6.39 8.32 -11.46
N GLU A 99 6.15 7.21 -12.16
CA GLU A 99 4.98 6.37 -11.88
C GLU A 99 5.05 5.74 -10.50
N THR A 100 6.21 5.21 -10.13
CA THR A 100 6.35 4.58 -8.82
C THR A 100 6.34 5.61 -7.71
N GLN A 101 6.86 6.81 -7.96
CA GLN A 101 6.75 7.88 -6.97
C GLN A 101 5.29 8.26 -6.71
N GLU A 102 4.49 8.38 -7.76
CA GLU A 102 3.07 8.65 -7.59
C GLU A 102 2.37 7.57 -6.80
N LYS A 103 2.73 6.31 -7.07
CA LYS A 103 2.15 5.19 -6.31
C LYS A 103 2.54 5.25 -4.85
N ALA A 104 3.80 5.56 -4.56
CA ALA A 104 4.26 5.68 -3.18
C ALA A 104 3.52 6.81 -2.46
N GLU A 105 3.36 7.94 -3.11
CA GLU A 105 2.63 9.07 -2.54
C GLU A 105 1.17 8.72 -2.28
N THR A 106 0.56 7.97 -3.18
CA THR A 106 -0.82 7.54 -3.02
C THR A 106 -0.97 6.61 -1.81
N ILE A 107 -0.10 5.64 -1.68
CA ILE A 107 -0.11 4.73 -0.52
C ILE A 107 0.14 5.53 0.76
N GLY A 108 1.11 6.45 0.72
CA GLY A 108 1.41 7.29 1.87
C GLY A 108 0.22 8.11 2.31
N ALA A 109 -0.50 8.68 1.38
CA ALA A 109 -1.69 9.47 1.70
C ALA A 109 -2.76 8.59 2.36
N ILE A 110 -2.97 7.39 1.83
CA ILE A 110 -3.94 6.46 2.41
C ILE A 110 -3.53 6.09 3.83
N ILE A 111 -2.27 5.78 4.05
CA ILE A 111 -1.77 5.43 5.38
C ILE A 111 -2.00 6.59 6.34
N GLN A 112 -1.67 7.80 5.94
CA GLN A 112 -1.83 8.97 6.79
C GLN A 112 -3.28 9.27 7.12
N ILE A 113 -4.18 9.05 6.15
CA ILE A 113 -5.61 9.25 6.37
C ILE A 113 -6.16 8.24 7.37
N LEU A 114 -5.78 6.98 7.22
CA LEU A 114 -6.27 5.93 8.10
C LEU A 114 -5.56 5.91 9.45
N TYR A 115 -4.28 6.18 9.47
CA TYR A 115 -3.46 6.12 10.68
C TYR A 115 -2.54 7.33 10.75
N PRO A 116 -3.04 8.48 11.22
CA PRO A 116 -2.23 9.70 11.28
C PRO A 116 -0.96 9.56 12.11
N ASP A 117 -0.93 8.62 13.05
CA ASP A 117 0.25 8.39 13.86
C ASP A 117 1.41 7.77 13.08
N LEU A 118 1.17 7.31 11.86
CA LEU A 118 2.22 6.80 10.98
C LEU A 118 2.78 7.85 10.03
N THR A 119 2.34 9.09 10.16
CA THR A 119 2.76 10.18 9.27
C THR A 119 4.28 10.34 9.22
N ASP A 120 4.95 10.26 10.35
CA ASP A 120 6.41 10.44 10.40
C ASP A 120 7.12 9.37 9.58
N GLU A 121 6.66 8.13 9.67
CA GLU A 121 7.23 7.02 8.91
C GLU A 121 7.03 7.21 7.41
N VAL A 122 5.83 7.68 7.02
CA VAL A 122 5.53 7.94 5.62
C VAL A 122 6.42 9.06 5.08
N GLU A 123 6.53 10.15 5.80
CA GLU A 123 7.34 11.27 5.36
C GLU A 123 8.81 10.91 5.26
N ALA A 124 9.31 10.07 6.16
CA ALA A 124 10.69 9.61 6.10
C ALA A 124 10.97 8.85 4.80
N ILE A 125 10.01 8.08 4.32
CA ILE A 125 10.17 7.33 3.08
C ILE A 125 10.05 8.25 1.86
N LEU A 126 9.12 9.21 1.89
CA LEU A 126 8.86 10.05 0.73
C LEU A 126 9.95 11.07 0.43
N GLY A 127 10.97 11.13 1.25
CA GLY A 127 12.10 11.86 0.77
C GLY A 127 12.62 12.97 1.61
N ASN A 128 12.40 12.76 2.76
CA ASN A 128 13.06 13.73 3.60
C ASN A 128 14.35 13.19 4.16
#